data_fb24ad5dfa08a3cc689371bc66dcf910
#
_entry.id   fb24ad5dfa08a3cc689371bc66dcf910
#
_cell.length_a   1.000
_cell.length_b   1.000
_cell.length_c   1.000
_cell.angle_alpha   90.00
_cell.angle_beta   90.00
_cell.angle_gamma   90.00
#
_symmetry.space_group_name_H-M   'P 1'
#
loop_
_entity.id
_entity.type
_entity.pdbx_description
1 polymer ?
#
loop_
_entity_poly.entity_id
_entity_poly.type
_entity_poly.pdbx_seq_one_letter_code
_entity_poly.pdbx_strand_id
1 'polypeptide(L)'
;MVAKDIMRFHAIIWPAMLMALDLPLPKHLAVHGWITFNGQKMSKSLGNVVDPFVLGERYGADAIRYHIMREMALGADSAFSNEIMINRINSDLANGLGNLVSRTVAMVQKYFGGTLPTERESGEFDDDLIET
;
A
#
# COMPACT_ATOMS: atom_id res chain seq x y z
N MET A 1 0.88 2.02 13.95
CA MET A 1 1.92 2.46 13.01
C MET A 1 2.21 3.93 13.27
N VAL A 2 3.48 4.34 13.26
CA VAL A 2 3.93 5.72 13.54
C VAL A 2 5.10 6.09 12.62
N ALA A 3 5.31 7.39 12.39
CA ALA A 3 6.49 7.87 11.68
C ALA A 3 7.72 7.93 12.60
N LYS A 4 8.91 7.88 12.03
CA LYS A 4 10.18 7.80 12.80
C LYS A 4 10.43 9.02 13.70
N ASP A 5 9.87 10.18 13.40
CA ASP A 5 10.02 11.39 14.21
C ASP A 5 9.31 11.33 15.56
N ILE A 6 8.23 10.55 15.66
CA ILE A 6 7.48 10.33 16.90
C ILE A 6 7.76 8.96 17.54
N MET A 7 8.70 8.19 16.99
CA MET A 7 9.06 6.87 17.51
C MET A 7 9.45 6.93 18.99
N ARG A 8 10.26 7.90 19.41
CA ARG A 8 10.71 8.05 20.78
C ARG A 8 9.58 8.17 21.79
N PHE A 9 8.51 8.90 21.43
CA PHE A 9 7.35 9.06 22.28
C PHE A 9 6.57 7.75 22.40
N HIS A 10 6.42 7.00 21.30
CA HIS A 10 5.62 5.78 21.25
C HIS A 10 6.37 4.53 21.71
N ALA A 11 7.70 4.52 21.65
CA ALA A 11 8.52 3.38 22.05
C ALA A 11 9.04 3.47 23.48
N ILE A 12 9.12 4.66 24.07
CA ILE A 12 9.68 4.86 25.39
C ILE A 12 8.68 5.52 26.33
N ILE A 13 8.23 6.73 26.01
CA ILE A 13 7.44 7.55 26.93
C ILE A 13 6.05 6.96 27.13
N TRP A 14 5.34 6.64 26.05
CA TRP A 14 4.01 6.04 26.13
C TRP A 14 3.97 4.68 26.85
N PRO A 15 4.86 3.71 26.56
CA PRO A 15 4.96 2.48 27.35
C PRO A 15 5.24 2.73 28.85
N ALA A 16 6.13 3.67 29.18
CA ALA A 16 6.41 4.02 30.57
C ALA A 16 5.14 4.57 31.28
N MET A 17 4.34 5.38 30.60
CA MET A 17 3.06 5.86 31.13
C MET A 17 2.04 4.72 31.32
N LEU A 18 1.94 3.81 30.35
CA LEU A 18 1.07 2.64 30.44
C LEU A 18 1.47 1.75 31.61
N MET A 19 2.76 1.51 31.82
CA MET A 19 3.28 0.74 32.95
C MET A 19 2.95 1.41 34.29
N ALA A 20 3.07 2.74 34.39
CA ALA A 20 2.74 3.48 35.60
C ALA A 20 1.24 3.44 35.93
N LEU A 21 0.38 3.22 34.93
CA LEU A 21 -1.07 3.11 35.06
C LEU A 21 -1.58 1.66 35.15
N ASP A 22 -0.68 0.69 35.17
CA ASP A 22 -0.99 -0.75 35.12
C ASP A 22 -1.88 -1.14 33.93
N LEU A 23 -1.62 -0.51 32.77
CA LEU A 23 -2.32 -0.77 31.51
C LEU A 23 -1.50 -1.67 30.59
N PRO A 24 -2.16 -2.45 29.72
CA PRO A 24 -1.47 -3.35 28.80
C PRO A 24 -0.61 -2.60 27.81
N LEU A 25 0.62 -3.13 27.56
CA LEU A 25 1.54 -2.56 26.59
C LEU A 25 1.17 -2.93 25.14
N PRO A 26 1.51 -2.09 24.15
CA PRO A 26 1.36 -2.43 22.75
C PRO A 26 2.24 -3.63 22.39
N LYS A 27 1.69 -4.60 21.67
CA LYS A 27 2.43 -5.79 21.23
C LYS A 27 3.44 -5.49 20.13
N HIS A 28 3.10 -4.58 19.24
CA HIS A 28 3.93 -4.21 18.09
C HIS A 28 3.88 -2.70 17.85
N LEU A 29 5.02 -2.15 17.48
CA LEU A 29 5.17 -0.77 17.02
C LEU A 29 5.79 -0.79 15.63
N ALA A 30 4.98 -0.56 14.59
CA ALA A 30 5.47 -0.43 13.23
C ALA A 30 5.87 1.03 12.98
N VAL A 31 7.13 1.23 12.58
CA VAL A 31 7.71 2.55 12.35
C VAL A 31 8.10 2.69 10.88
N HIS A 32 7.57 3.70 10.21
CA HIS A 32 7.93 4.06 8.84
C HIS A 32 8.80 5.31 8.78
N GLY A 33 9.55 5.47 7.70
CA GLY A 33 10.36 6.64 7.42
C GLY A 33 9.52 7.87 7.04
N TRP A 34 10.18 8.95 6.66
CA TRP A 34 9.51 10.12 6.12
C TRP A 34 9.11 9.89 4.66
N ILE A 35 8.02 10.55 4.27
CA ILE A 35 7.70 10.75 2.87
C ILE A 35 8.36 12.06 2.46
N THR A 36 9.31 11.97 1.53
CA THR A 36 10.04 13.13 1.01
C THR A 36 9.49 13.51 -0.36
N PHE A 37 9.50 14.79 -0.67
CA PHE A 37 9.15 15.31 -1.98
C PHE A 37 10.41 15.85 -2.66
N ASN A 38 10.75 15.30 -3.82
CA ASN A 38 12.00 15.62 -4.54
C ASN A 38 13.26 15.52 -3.64
N GLY A 39 13.32 14.49 -2.80
CA GLY A 39 14.44 14.26 -1.89
C GLY A 39 14.48 15.16 -0.64
N GLN A 40 13.50 16.06 -0.47
CA GLN A 40 13.41 16.95 0.66
C GLN A 40 12.23 16.59 1.58
N LYS A 41 12.41 16.80 2.89
CA LYS A 41 11.30 16.65 3.84
C LYS A 41 10.20 17.65 3.51
N MET A 42 8.96 17.18 3.48
CA MET A 42 7.80 18.06 3.30
C MET A 42 7.68 19.04 4.46
N SER A 43 7.52 20.32 4.15
CA SER A 43 7.34 21.38 5.12
C SER A 43 6.35 22.42 4.61
N LYS A 44 5.44 22.85 5.48
CA LYS A 44 4.46 23.90 5.15
C LYS A 44 5.15 25.21 4.78
N SER A 45 6.30 25.52 5.40
CA SER A 45 7.08 26.72 5.12
C SER A 45 7.77 26.70 3.75
N LEU A 46 8.07 25.51 3.22
CA LEU A 46 8.66 25.34 1.88
C LEU A 46 7.61 25.20 0.77
N GLY A 47 6.33 25.10 1.12
CA GLY A 47 5.26 24.95 0.14
C GLY A 47 5.31 23.63 -0.66
N ASN A 48 6.10 22.65 -0.22
CA ASN A 48 6.29 21.36 -0.89
C ASN A 48 5.43 20.24 -0.30
N VAL A 49 4.36 20.60 0.39
CA VAL A 49 3.41 19.63 0.95
C VAL A 49 2.44 19.16 -0.14
N VAL A 50 2.37 17.87 -0.31
CA VAL A 50 1.42 17.25 -1.23
C VAL A 50 0.09 17.07 -0.52
N ASP A 51 -0.98 17.63 -1.11
CA ASP A 51 -2.33 17.49 -0.58
C ASP A 51 -2.94 16.17 -1.06
N PRO A 52 -3.26 15.23 -0.14
CA PRO A 52 -3.84 13.96 -0.50
C PRO A 52 -5.25 14.07 -1.09
N PHE A 53 -6.00 15.12 -0.80
CA PHE A 53 -7.33 15.34 -1.39
C PHE A 53 -7.22 15.69 -2.87
N VAL A 54 -6.29 16.58 -3.23
CA VAL A 54 -6.02 16.93 -4.64
C VAL A 54 -5.56 15.71 -5.42
N LEU A 55 -4.70 14.88 -4.82
CA LEU A 55 -4.29 13.62 -5.44
C LEU A 55 -5.48 12.65 -5.58
N GLY A 56 -6.35 12.58 -4.56
CA GLY A 56 -7.55 11.75 -4.55
C GLY A 56 -8.52 12.09 -5.66
N GLU A 57 -8.75 13.38 -5.90
CA GLU A 57 -9.58 13.85 -7.00
C GLU A 57 -8.97 13.53 -8.38
N ARG A 58 -7.64 13.59 -8.48
CA ARG A 58 -6.94 13.38 -9.77
C ARG A 58 -6.74 11.91 -10.12
N TYR A 59 -6.37 11.07 -9.18
CA TYR A 59 -5.92 9.69 -9.43
C TYR A 59 -6.85 8.63 -8.80
N GLY A 60 -7.77 9.04 -7.95
CA GLY A 60 -8.58 8.15 -7.14
C GLY A 60 -7.88 7.75 -5.82
N ALA A 61 -8.67 7.55 -4.78
CA ALA A 61 -8.16 7.23 -3.43
C ALA A 61 -7.40 5.90 -3.40
N ASP A 62 -7.86 4.90 -4.13
CA ASP A 62 -7.24 3.57 -4.12
C ASP A 62 -5.87 3.55 -4.78
N ALA A 63 -5.65 4.36 -5.84
CA ALA A 63 -4.35 4.51 -6.46
C ALA A 63 -3.32 5.14 -5.49
N ILE A 64 -3.73 6.12 -4.68
CA ILE A 64 -2.88 6.73 -3.65
C ILE A 64 -2.57 5.72 -2.55
N ARG A 65 -3.58 5.00 -2.07
CA ARG A 65 -3.39 3.97 -1.03
C ARG A 65 -2.42 2.89 -1.51
N TYR A 66 -2.60 2.43 -2.74
CA TYR A 66 -1.67 1.47 -3.35
C TYR A 66 -0.25 2.03 -3.41
N HIS A 67 -0.07 3.25 -3.90
CA HIS A 67 1.24 3.90 -3.99
C HIS A 67 1.92 3.99 -2.62
N ILE A 68 1.20 4.46 -1.59
CA ILE A 68 1.72 4.56 -0.23
C ILE A 68 2.16 3.18 0.28
N MET A 69 1.32 2.17 0.16
CA MET A 69 1.63 0.82 0.65
C MET A 69 2.79 0.17 -0.13
N ARG A 70 2.94 0.50 -1.39
CA ARG A 70 3.97 -0.07 -2.27
C ARG A 70 5.34 0.59 -2.09
N GLU A 71 5.36 1.92 -1.87
CA GLU A 71 6.60 2.72 -1.80
C GLU A 71 7.09 2.95 -0.37
N MET A 72 6.21 2.88 0.63
CA MET A 72 6.63 3.09 2.02
C MET A 72 7.26 1.83 2.60
N ALA A 73 8.58 1.76 2.54
CA ALA A 73 9.32 0.72 3.26
C ALA A 73 9.31 1.00 4.77
N LEU A 74 9.11 -0.04 5.59
CA LEU A 74 9.28 0.07 7.03
C LEU A 74 10.76 0.35 7.35
N GLY A 75 11.02 1.37 8.17
CA GLY A 75 12.37 1.74 8.61
C GLY A 75 13.18 2.61 7.64
N ALA A 76 12.70 2.89 6.44
CA ALA A 76 13.38 3.73 5.45
C ALA A 76 12.52 4.91 5.02
N ASP A 77 13.18 5.98 4.54
CA ASP A 77 12.49 7.12 3.93
C ASP A 77 12.04 6.77 2.51
N SER A 78 10.89 7.28 2.11
CA SER A 78 10.31 7.06 0.79
C SER A 78 10.23 8.37 0.03
N ALA A 79 10.50 8.34 -1.27
CA ALA A 79 10.35 9.49 -2.13
C ALA A 79 8.96 9.48 -2.78
N PHE A 80 8.26 10.60 -2.68
CA PHE A 80 7.04 10.85 -3.45
C PHE A 80 7.35 11.79 -4.62
N SER A 81 6.89 11.43 -5.80
CA SER A 81 6.74 12.33 -6.93
C SER A 81 5.55 11.90 -7.78
N ASN A 82 4.97 12.85 -8.53
CA ASN A 82 3.89 12.51 -9.47
C ASN A 82 4.35 11.49 -10.53
N GLU A 83 5.60 11.55 -10.94
CA GLU A 83 6.17 10.63 -11.92
C GLU A 83 6.24 9.20 -11.36
N ILE A 84 6.76 9.02 -10.13
CA ILE A 84 6.79 7.71 -9.47
C ILE A 84 5.37 7.17 -9.32
N MET A 85 4.41 8.00 -8.92
CA MET A 85 3.01 7.60 -8.76
C MET A 85 2.39 7.16 -10.08
N ILE A 86 2.56 7.93 -11.16
CA ILE A 86 2.06 7.59 -12.50
C ILE A 86 2.70 6.29 -13.00
N ASN A 87 4.01 6.12 -12.81
CA ASN A 87 4.69 4.90 -13.20
C ASN A 87 4.16 3.68 -12.46
N ARG A 88 3.86 3.79 -11.15
CA ARG A 88 3.26 2.69 -10.39
C ARG A 88 1.84 2.37 -10.83
N ILE A 89 1.02 3.38 -11.09
CA ILE A 89 -0.33 3.17 -11.63
C ILE A 89 -0.26 2.43 -12.96
N ASN A 90 0.62 2.86 -13.86
CA ASN A 90 0.73 2.26 -15.19
C ASN A 90 1.36 0.87 -15.16
N SER A 91 2.46 0.67 -14.43
CA SER A 91 3.16 -0.62 -14.40
C SER A 91 2.40 -1.67 -13.60
N ASP A 92 2.01 -1.35 -12.39
CA ASP A 92 1.51 -2.33 -11.44
C ASP A 92 -0.01 -2.52 -11.59
N LEU A 93 -0.79 -1.42 -11.63
CA LEU A 93 -2.24 -1.50 -11.70
C LEU A 93 -2.75 -1.72 -13.13
N ALA A 94 -2.32 -0.92 -14.09
CA ALA A 94 -2.82 -1.06 -15.46
C ALA A 94 -2.18 -2.26 -16.18
N ASN A 95 -0.85 -2.33 -16.25
CA ASN A 95 -0.16 -3.40 -16.99
C ASN A 95 -0.04 -4.70 -16.20
N GLY A 96 0.07 -4.66 -14.88
CA GLY A 96 0.08 -5.88 -14.05
C GLY A 96 -1.34 -6.40 -13.83
N LEU A 97 -2.03 -5.85 -12.85
CA LEU A 97 -3.35 -6.30 -12.43
C LEU A 97 -4.41 -6.15 -13.53
N GLY A 98 -4.44 -5.01 -14.22
CA GLY A 98 -5.41 -4.74 -15.28
C GLY A 98 -5.30 -5.72 -16.44
N ASN A 99 -4.08 -6.06 -16.87
CA ASN A 99 -3.87 -7.08 -17.89
C ASN A 99 -4.27 -8.48 -17.41
N LEU A 100 -3.97 -8.84 -16.17
CA LEU A 100 -4.39 -10.11 -15.60
C LEU A 100 -5.91 -10.25 -15.67
N VAL A 101 -6.65 -9.27 -15.15
CA VAL A 101 -8.12 -9.27 -15.15
C VAL A 101 -8.66 -9.29 -16.57
N SER A 102 -8.18 -8.40 -17.44
CA SER A 102 -8.65 -8.31 -18.83
C SER A 102 -8.45 -9.60 -19.60
N ARG A 103 -7.26 -10.21 -19.48
CA ARG A 103 -6.96 -11.48 -20.16
C ARG A 103 -7.78 -12.65 -19.60
N THR A 104 -7.95 -12.71 -18.28
CA THR A 104 -8.79 -13.74 -17.63
C THR A 104 -10.23 -13.62 -18.07
N VAL A 105 -10.81 -12.43 -18.05
CA VAL A 105 -12.18 -12.18 -18.51
C VAL A 105 -12.33 -12.53 -19.99
N ALA A 106 -11.38 -12.16 -20.83
CA ALA A 106 -11.41 -12.48 -22.24
C ALA A 106 -11.37 -14.02 -22.48
N MET A 107 -10.59 -14.76 -21.68
CA MET A 107 -10.56 -16.23 -21.74
C MET A 107 -11.90 -16.82 -21.28
N VAL A 108 -12.48 -16.35 -20.19
CA VAL A 108 -13.80 -16.80 -19.71
C VAL A 108 -14.87 -16.53 -20.77
N GLN A 109 -14.86 -15.38 -21.39
CA GLN A 109 -15.76 -15.04 -22.50
C GLN A 109 -15.57 -16.00 -23.69
N LYS A 110 -14.34 -16.23 -24.09
CA LYS A 110 -14.02 -17.05 -25.27
C LYS A 110 -14.34 -18.53 -25.09
N TYR A 111 -14.03 -19.09 -23.94
CA TYR A 111 -14.12 -20.54 -23.71
C TYR A 111 -15.39 -20.96 -22.99
N PHE A 112 -16.03 -20.09 -22.22
CA PHE A 112 -17.17 -20.41 -21.38
C PHE A 112 -18.37 -19.48 -21.63
N GLY A 113 -18.34 -18.65 -22.69
CA GLY A 113 -19.46 -17.75 -23.01
C GLY A 113 -19.76 -16.72 -21.92
N GLY A 114 -18.77 -16.38 -21.07
CA GLY A 114 -18.89 -15.39 -19.99
C GLY A 114 -19.40 -15.96 -18.66
N THR A 115 -19.69 -17.26 -18.57
CA THR A 115 -20.17 -17.92 -17.34
C THR A 115 -19.20 -19.02 -16.94
N LEU A 116 -18.68 -18.96 -15.72
CA LEU A 116 -17.83 -20.03 -15.20
C LEU A 116 -18.69 -21.28 -14.91
N PRO A 117 -18.19 -22.50 -15.24
CA PRO A 117 -18.90 -23.73 -14.91
C PRO A 117 -19.03 -23.91 -13.39
N THR A 118 -20.14 -24.50 -12.96
CA THR A 118 -20.38 -24.79 -11.54
C THR A 118 -19.63 -26.05 -11.07
N GLU A 119 -19.37 -26.96 -11.99
CA GLU A 119 -18.56 -28.16 -11.74
C GLU A 119 -17.07 -27.77 -11.82
N ARG A 120 -16.32 -28.17 -10.81
CA ARG A 120 -14.88 -27.93 -10.71
C ARG A 120 -14.19 -29.27 -10.56
N GLU A 121 -13.19 -29.50 -11.38
CA GLU A 121 -12.25 -30.59 -11.23
C GLU A 121 -10.92 -30.00 -10.75
N SER A 122 -10.36 -30.59 -9.69
CA SER A 122 -9.03 -30.20 -9.22
C SER A 122 -7.97 -30.64 -10.22
N GLY A 123 -7.11 -29.72 -10.62
CA GLY A 123 -5.94 -30.00 -11.44
C GLY A 123 -4.70 -30.26 -10.58
N GLU A 124 -3.64 -30.74 -11.21
CA GLU A 124 -2.36 -31.12 -10.57
C GLU A 124 -1.72 -29.98 -9.74
N PHE A 125 -2.00 -28.71 -10.08
CA PHE A 125 -1.40 -27.53 -9.44
C PHE A 125 -2.35 -26.76 -8.51
N ASP A 126 -3.60 -27.23 -8.36
CA ASP A 126 -4.60 -26.49 -7.58
C ASP A 126 -4.30 -26.53 -6.08
N ASP A 127 -3.79 -27.64 -5.58
CA ASP A 127 -3.45 -27.84 -4.18
C ASP A 127 -2.31 -26.88 -3.77
N ASP A 128 -1.29 -26.74 -4.60
CA ASP A 128 -0.15 -25.83 -4.36
C ASP A 128 -0.60 -24.35 -4.35
N LEU A 129 -1.63 -23.98 -5.13
CA LEU A 129 -2.19 -22.63 -5.18
C LEU A 129 -3.13 -22.31 -4.01
N ILE A 130 -3.79 -23.32 -3.45
CA ILE A 130 -4.73 -23.17 -2.33
C ILE A 130 -4.00 -23.10 -1.00
N GLU A 131 -2.86 -23.79 -0.86
CA GLU A 131 -2.05 -23.80 0.37
C GLU A 131 -1.14 -22.58 0.54
N THR A 132 -1.01 -21.70 -0.47
CA THR A 132 -0.20 -20.47 -0.44
C THR A 132 -1.01 -19.27 0.01
#